data_6a8840aea7836e2fb9a62acf7073ce0f
#
_entry.id   6a8840aea7836e2fb9a62acf7073ce0f
#
_cell.length_a   1.000
_cell.length_b   1.000
_cell.length_c   1.000
_cell.angle_alpha   90.00
_cell.angle_beta   90.00
_cell.angle_gamma   90.00
#
_symmetry.space_group_name_H-M   'P 1'
#
loop_
_entity.id
_entity.type
_entity.pdbx_description
1 polymer ?
#
loop_
_entity_poly.entity_id
_entity_poly.type
_entity_poly.pdbx_seq_one_letter_code
_entity_poly.pdbx_strand_id
1 'polypeptide(L)'
;NSNTAPTVSIELPKGAGETKVEIPVSNVKPGTVAVLVHPDGTEEILKDSIPTEDGIQLTVDGNATVKIVDNSKGFIDIRDHWAEDAIDFVSARGLVNGMTATIYAPNNSTTRAQLWTILARQNDANLNGGATWFEKAQNWAKTKGVSDGANPNAAINRAQMVTMLW
;
A
#
# COMPACT_ATOMS: atom_id res chain seq x y z
N ASN A 1 14.78 0.39 -14.49
CA ASN A 1 15.25 1.58 -15.17
C ASN A 1 14.05 2.48 -15.48
N SER A 2 13.98 3.64 -14.80
CA SER A 2 12.81 4.54 -14.88
C SER A 2 12.54 5.05 -16.31
N ASN A 3 13.55 5.04 -17.18
CA ASN A 3 13.42 5.54 -18.55
C ASN A 3 12.56 4.65 -19.46
N THR A 4 12.28 3.41 -19.03
CA THR A 4 11.49 2.45 -19.80
C THR A 4 10.10 2.23 -19.23
N ALA A 5 9.73 2.95 -18.14
CA ALA A 5 8.42 2.80 -17.53
C ALA A 5 7.32 3.32 -18.48
N PRO A 6 6.27 2.52 -18.74
CA PRO A 6 5.16 2.98 -19.58
C PRO A 6 4.45 4.17 -18.94
N THR A 7 4.14 5.17 -19.76
CA THR A 7 3.38 6.34 -19.35
C THR A 7 2.06 6.38 -20.10
N VAL A 8 0.97 6.54 -19.39
CA VAL A 8 -0.39 6.54 -19.96
C VAL A 8 -1.09 7.83 -19.57
N SER A 9 -1.67 8.51 -20.55
CA SER A 9 -2.54 9.65 -20.31
C SER A 9 -4.00 9.17 -20.28
N ILE A 10 -4.69 9.50 -19.19
CA ILE A 10 -6.09 9.12 -18.99
C ILE A 10 -6.95 10.36 -19.18
N GLU A 11 -7.90 10.28 -20.12
CA GLU A 11 -8.87 11.34 -20.35
C GLU A 11 -10.25 10.83 -19.93
N LEU A 12 -10.93 11.60 -19.06
CA LEU A 12 -12.26 11.31 -18.59
C LEU A 12 -13.25 12.37 -19.03
N PRO A 13 -14.53 12.02 -19.21
CA PRO A 13 -15.57 13.01 -19.46
C PRO A 13 -15.63 14.03 -18.34
N LYS A 14 -15.90 15.29 -18.68
CA LYS A 14 -16.05 16.36 -17.72
C LYS A 14 -17.16 16.01 -16.72
N GLY A 15 -16.86 16.09 -15.42
CA GLY A 15 -17.82 15.79 -14.38
C GLY A 15 -17.94 14.30 -14.04
N ALA A 16 -17.06 13.43 -14.56
CA ALA A 16 -17.07 12.01 -14.27
C ALA A 16 -16.77 11.70 -12.79
N GLY A 17 -16.03 12.57 -12.09
CA GLY A 17 -15.63 12.36 -10.71
C GLY A 17 -14.61 11.23 -10.57
N GLU A 18 -14.57 10.59 -9.40
CA GLU A 18 -13.71 9.44 -9.17
C GLU A 18 -14.13 8.27 -10.07
N THR A 19 -13.18 7.74 -10.83
CA THR A 19 -13.43 6.67 -11.79
C THR A 19 -12.36 5.59 -11.64
N LYS A 20 -12.80 4.34 -11.57
CA LYS A 20 -11.90 3.19 -11.60
C LYS A 20 -11.50 2.90 -13.03
N VAL A 21 -10.20 2.77 -13.26
CA VAL A 21 -9.61 2.53 -14.57
C VAL A 21 -8.69 1.33 -14.49
N GLU A 22 -8.72 0.47 -15.50
CA GLU A 22 -7.76 -0.62 -15.62
C GLU A 22 -6.86 -0.35 -16.82
N ILE A 23 -5.54 -0.33 -16.57
CA ILE A 23 -4.54 -0.10 -17.61
C ILE A 23 -3.94 -1.46 -17.98
N PRO A 24 -4.04 -1.90 -19.23
CA PRO A 24 -3.42 -3.14 -19.66
C PRO A 24 -1.90 -3.07 -19.54
N VAL A 25 -1.31 -4.01 -18.81
CA VAL A 25 0.13 -4.10 -18.60
C VAL A 25 0.52 -5.57 -18.63
N SER A 26 1.58 -5.89 -19.36
CA SER A 26 2.15 -7.23 -19.35
C SER A 26 3.10 -7.40 -18.17
N ASN A 27 3.22 -8.63 -17.65
CA ASN A 27 4.15 -8.98 -16.58
C ASN A 27 3.93 -8.20 -15.28
N VAL A 28 2.68 -7.99 -14.89
CA VAL A 28 2.34 -7.33 -13.63
C VAL A 28 2.74 -8.20 -12.45
N LYS A 29 3.40 -7.60 -11.46
CA LYS A 29 3.84 -8.25 -10.22
C LYS A 29 3.17 -7.58 -9.02
N PRO A 30 3.18 -8.20 -7.83
CA PRO A 30 2.64 -7.54 -6.62
C PRO A 30 3.26 -6.17 -6.34
N GLY A 31 4.56 -6.00 -6.64
CA GLY A 31 5.26 -4.72 -6.46
C GLY A 31 5.07 -3.71 -7.59
N THR A 32 4.29 -4.02 -8.61
CA THR A 32 3.96 -3.05 -9.68
C THR A 32 2.96 -2.04 -9.16
N VAL A 33 3.27 -0.75 -9.33
CA VAL A 33 2.44 0.35 -8.84
C VAL A 33 2.14 1.34 -9.96
N ALA A 34 1.03 2.06 -9.81
CA ALA A 34 0.72 3.21 -10.62
C ALA A 34 1.22 4.47 -9.92
N VAL A 35 1.90 5.35 -10.65
CA VAL A 35 2.43 6.61 -10.15
C VAL A 35 1.74 7.74 -10.88
N LEU A 36 1.04 8.60 -10.13
CA LEU A 36 0.40 9.79 -10.67
C LEU A 36 1.44 10.87 -10.89
N VAL A 37 1.54 11.38 -12.12
CA VAL A 37 2.44 12.48 -12.47
C VAL A 37 1.62 13.77 -12.50
N HIS A 38 1.92 14.68 -11.57
CA HIS A 38 1.23 15.97 -11.48
C HIS A 38 1.75 16.95 -12.57
N PRO A 39 0.96 17.97 -12.92
CA PRO A 39 1.38 18.96 -13.93
C PRO A 39 2.67 19.70 -13.59
N ASP A 40 3.02 19.82 -12.31
CA ASP A 40 4.26 20.45 -11.87
C ASP A 40 5.48 19.51 -11.94
N GLY A 41 5.29 18.27 -12.39
CA GLY A 41 6.34 17.25 -12.50
C GLY A 41 6.53 16.39 -11.28
N THR A 42 5.83 16.65 -10.16
CA THR A 42 5.89 15.80 -8.97
C THR A 42 5.17 14.47 -9.21
N GLU A 43 5.62 13.43 -8.52
CA GLU A 43 5.09 12.07 -8.66
C GLU A 43 4.53 11.59 -7.33
N GLU A 44 3.41 10.87 -7.41
CA GLU A 44 2.75 10.29 -6.23
C GLU A 44 2.41 8.83 -6.52
N ILE A 45 2.84 7.92 -5.64
CA ILE A 45 2.47 6.50 -5.75
C ILE A 45 1.01 6.35 -5.32
N LEU A 46 0.20 5.78 -6.20
CA LEU A 46 -1.20 5.50 -5.90
C LEU A 46 -1.28 4.22 -5.06
N LYS A 47 -1.53 4.39 -3.76
CA LYS A 47 -1.57 3.27 -2.79
C LYS A 47 -2.72 2.31 -3.04
N ASP A 48 -3.77 2.76 -3.73
CA ASP A 48 -4.93 1.96 -4.10
C ASP A 48 -4.79 1.26 -5.45
N SER A 49 -3.63 1.38 -6.12
CA SER A 49 -3.38 0.66 -7.35
C SER A 49 -3.27 -0.85 -7.08
N ILE A 50 -4.01 -1.65 -7.85
CA ILE A 50 -4.15 -3.09 -7.60
C ILE A 50 -3.79 -3.86 -8.87
N PRO A 51 -2.80 -4.77 -8.82
CA PRO A 51 -2.53 -5.65 -9.95
C PRO A 51 -3.73 -6.55 -10.25
N THR A 52 -4.03 -6.72 -11.55
CA THR A 52 -5.08 -7.61 -12.05
C THR A 52 -4.49 -8.59 -13.05
N GLU A 53 -5.28 -9.56 -13.51
CA GLU A 53 -4.83 -10.50 -14.54
C GLU A 53 -4.35 -9.80 -15.82
N ASP A 54 -5.03 -8.71 -16.18
CA ASP A 54 -4.80 -8.04 -17.46
C ASP A 54 -3.94 -6.78 -17.34
N GLY A 55 -3.69 -6.30 -16.13
CA GLY A 55 -2.93 -5.08 -15.93
C GLY A 55 -2.97 -4.56 -14.51
N ILE A 56 -3.24 -3.26 -14.35
CA ILE A 56 -3.33 -2.62 -13.05
C ILE A 56 -4.58 -1.75 -12.97
N GLN A 57 -5.33 -1.88 -11.86
CA GLN A 57 -6.53 -1.10 -11.58
C GLN A 57 -6.18 0.04 -10.65
N LEU A 58 -6.69 1.23 -10.95
CA LEU A 58 -6.49 2.42 -10.12
C LEU A 58 -7.72 3.30 -10.18
N THR A 59 -7.81 4.24 -9.24
CA THR A 59 -8.88 5.24 -9.18
C THR A 59 -8.28 6.60 -9.49
N VAL A 60 -8.88 7.32 -10.43
CA VAL A 60 -8.48 8.69 -10.79
C VAL A 60 -9.68 9.62 -10.70
N ASP A 61 -9.41 10.89 -10.42
CA ASP A 61 -10.41 11.96 -10.40
C ASP A 61 -10.03 12.97 -11.49
N GLY A 62 -10.74 12.90 -12.61
CA GLY A 62 -10.44 13.71 -13.79
C GLY A 62 -9.29 13.16 -14.62
N ASN A 63 -8.78 14.00 -15.53
CA ASN A 63 -7.69 13.63 -16.40
C ASN A 63 -6.39 13.45 -15.59
N ALA A 64 -5.62 12.43 -15.95
CA ALA A 64 -4.40 12.10 -15.23
C ALA A 64 -3.34 11.53 -16.16
N THR A 65 -2.08 11.76 -15.82
CA THR A 65 -0.93 11.08 -16.43
C THR A 65 -0.37 10.11 -15.41
N VAL A 66 -0.22 8.86 -15.81
CA VAL A 66 0.15 7.77 -14.90
C VAL A 66 1.34 7.01 -15.48
N LYS A 67 2.35 6.76 -14.64
CA LYS A 67 3.46 5.86 -14.95
C LYS A 67 3.23 4.52 -14.26
N ILE A 68 3.59 3.43 -14.93
CA ILE A 68 3.53 2.09 -14.35
C ILE A 68 4.95 1.62 -14.09
N VAL A 69 5.30 1.38 -12.83
CA VAL A 69 6.66 0.99 -12.43
C VAL A 69 6.63 -0.21 -11.51
N ASP A 70 7.69 -1.03 -11.56
CA ASP A 70 7.94 -2.05 -10.55
C ASP A 70 8.75 -1.41 -9.42
N ASN A 71 8.09 -1.19 -8.29
CA ASN A 71 8.68 -0.56 -7.12
C ASN A 71 9.01 -1.57 -6.01
N SER A 72 9.15 -2.84 -6.36
CA SER A 72 9.59 -3.88 -5.43
C SER A 72 10.95 -3.51 -4.83
N LYS A 73 11.10 -3.73 -3.52
CA LYS A 73 12.30 -3.28 -2.80
C LYS A 73 13.46 -4.26 -2.89
N GLY A 74 13.21 -5.50 -3.35
CA GLY A 74 14.27 -6.49 -3.52
C GLY A 74 14.86 -6.99 -2.21
N PHE A 75 14.06 -7.13 -1.16
CA PHE A 75 14.52 -7.69 0.10
C PHE A 75 15.06 -9.11 -0.10
N ILE A 76 16.24 -9.39 0.42
CA ILE A 76 16.91 -10.67 0.22
C ILE A 76 16.37 -11.77 1.13
N ASP A 77 15.73 -11.42 2.23
CA ASP A 77 15.24 -12.36 3.25
C ASP A 77 13.77 -12.78 3.06
N ILE A 78 13.11 -12.32 1.99
CA ILE A 78 11.73 -12.71 1.69
C ILE A 78 11.61 -13.67 0.52
N ARG A 79 12.69 -13.96 -0.17
CA ARG A 79 12.71 -14.89 -1.32
C ARG A 79 12.19 -16.25 -0.89
N ASP A 80 11.20 -16.75 -1.63
CA ASP A 80 10.54 -18.02 -1.35
C ASP A 80 9.83 -18.08 0.00
N HIS A 81 9.66 -16.94 0.68
CA HIS A 81 8.84 -16.84 1.88
C HIS A 81 7.36 -16.82 1.49
N TRP A 82 6.49 -17.46 2.30
CA TRP A 82 5.05 -17.53 2.00
C TRP A 82 4.39 -16.14 1.90
N ALA A 83 4.95 -15.11 2.53
CA ALA A 83 4.42 -13.75 2.51
C ALA A 83 5.12 -12.84 1.50
N GLU A 84 5.97 -13.35 0.62
CA GLU A 84 6.76 -12.55 -0.33
C GLU A 84 5.90 -11.59 -1.15
N ASP A 85 4.83 -12.10 -1.75
CA ASP A 85 3.95 -11.29 -2.60
C ASP A 85 3.26 -10.15 -1.81
N ALA A 86 2.78 -10.46 -0.61
CA ALA A 86 2.16 -9.46 0.27
C ALA A 86 3.17 -8.39 0.71
N ILE A 87 4.41 -8.79 1.01
CA ILE A 87 5.48 -7.87 1.40
C ILE A 87 5.84 -6.95 0.22
N ASP A 88 5.99 -7.50 -0.98
CA ASP A 88 6.27 -6.70 -2.18
C ASP A 88 5.14 -5.70 -2.44
N PHE A 89 3.88 -6.12 -2.30
CA PHE A 89 2.73 -5.27 -2.49
C PHE A 89 2.73 -4.07 -1.54
N VAL A 90 2.85 -4.31 -0.23
CA VAL A 90 2.74 -3.22 0.77
C VAL A 90 3.98 -2.33 0.79
N SER A 91 5.18 -2.89 0.58
CA SER A 91 6.41 -2.10 0.60
C SER A 91 6.54 -1.22 -0.65
N ALA A 92 6.11 -1.70 -1.80
CA ALA A 92 6.11 -0.91 -3.03
C ALA A 92 5.22 0.33 -2.92
N ARG A 93 4.17 0.26 -2.12
CA ARG A 93 3.21 1.35 -1.91
C ARG A 93 3.53 2.23 -0.71
N GLY A 94 4.63 1.94 -0.02
CA GLY A 94 5.07 2.72 1.14
C GLY A 94 4.21 2.54 2.39
N LEU A 95 3.38 1.49 2.44
CA LEU A 95 2.54 1.20 3.60
C LEU A 95 3.35 0.65 4.77
N VAL A 96 4.37 -0.13 4.47
CA VAL A 96 5.30 -0.72 5.45
C VAL A 96 6.70 -0.64 4.88
N ASN A 97 7.67 -0.33 5.74
CA ASN A 97 9.08 -0.26 5.36
C ASN A 97 9.83 -1.49 5.86
N GLY A 98 10.94 -1.83 5.19
CA GLY A 98 11.88 -2.83 5.69
C GLY A 98 12.64 -2.32 6.92
N MET A 99 13.33 -3.22 7.59
CA MET A 99 14.24 -2.85 8.67
C MET A 99 15.47 -2.13 8.13
N THR A 100 15.92 -2.56 6.95
CA THR A 100 16.98 -1.88 6.16
C THR A 100 16.54 -1.85 4.70
N ALA A 101 17.39 -1.29 3.83
CA ALA A 101 17.13 -1.27 2.38
C ALA A 101 17.05 -2.68 1.77
N THR A 102 17.69 -3.68 2.38
CA THR A 102 17.77 -5.05 1.84
C THR A 102 17.14 -6.11 2.73
N ILE A 103 16.77 -5.78 3.98
CA ILE A 103 16.24 -6.72 4.97
C ILE A 103 14.84 -6.27 5.40
N TYR A 104 13.87 -7.14 5.25
CA TYR A 104 12.50 -6.88 5.73
C TYR A 104 12.26 -7.40 7.14
N ALA A 105 12.87 -8.52 7.51
CA ALA A 105 12.70 -9.24 8.77
C ALA A 105 11.26 -9.75 8.96
N PRO A 106 10.77 -10.66 8.09
CA PRO A 106 9.36 -11.08 8.08
C PRO A 106 8.95 -11.83 9.35
N ASN A 107 9.89 -12.46 10.04
CA ASN A 107 9.62 -13.24 11.25
C ASN A 107 9.76 -12.43 12.54
N ASN A 108 10.18 -11.17 12.46
CA ASN A 108 10.22 -10.29 13.62
C ASN A 108 8.81 -9.94 14.10
N SER A 109 8.70 -9.67 15.39
CA SER A 109 7.42 -9.32 16.01
C SER A 109 7.08 -7.85 15.83
N THR A 110 5.79 -7.59 15.73
CA THR A 110 5.21 -6.25 15.85
C THR A 110 3.99 -6.36 16.77
N THR A 111 3.40 -5.25 17.21
CA THR A 111 2.26 -5.27 18.10
C THR A 111 0.96 -5.07 17.34
N ARG A 112 -0.15 -5.53 17.94
CA ARG A 112 -1.50 -5.30 17.40
C ARG A 112 -1.78 -3.80 17.27
N ALA A 113 -1.35 -3.00 18.25
CA ALA A 113 -1.52 -1.55 18.21
C ALA A 113 -0.80 -0.91 17.01
N GLN A 114 0.40 -1.40 16.68
CA GLN A 114 1.12 -0.94 15.49
C GLN A 114 0.37 -1.28 14.20
N LEU A 115 -0.20 -2.49 14.13
CA LEU A 115 -1.02 -2.90 12.99
C LEU A 115 -2.24 -1.98 12.83
N TRP A 116 -2.97 -1.72 13.90
CA TRP A 116 -4.13 -0.82 13.85
C TRP A 116 -3.74 0.58 13.37
N THR A 117 -2.60 1.08 13.82
CA THR A 117 -2.09 2.39 13.41
C THR A 117 -1.79 2.44 11.90
N ILE A 118 -1.17 1.39 11.37
CA ILE A 118 -0.88 1.30 9.93
C ILE A 118 -2.17 1.25 9.11
N LEU A 119 -3.11 0.42 9.51
CA LEU A 119 -4.41 0.31 8.83
C LEU A 119 -5.19 1.61 8.87
N ALA A 120 -5.19 2.30 10.02
CA ALA A 120 -5.85 3.58 10.16
C ALA A 120 -5.23 4.66 9.27
N ARG A 121 -3.90 4.70 9.17
CA ARG A 121 -3.20 5.62 8.27
C ARG A 121 -3.52 5.32 6.81
N GLN A 122 -3.60 4.06 6.44
CA GLN A 122 -3.97 3.65 5.09
C GLN A 122 -5.36 4.15 4.70
N ASN A 123 -6.25 4.28 5.67
CA ASN A 123 -7.62 4.76 5.48
C ASN A 123 -7.79 6.24 5.84
N ASP A 124 -6.70 6.99 5.98
CA ASP A 124 -6.68 8.42 6.29
C ASP A 124 -7.45 8.79 7.56
N ALA A 125 -7.47 7.90 8.55
CA ALA A 125 -8.14 8.14 9.83
C ALA A 125 -7.40 9.20 10.64
N ASN A 126 -8.14 10.02 11.36
CA ASN A 126 -7.57 11.03 12.26
C ASN A 126 -7.04 10.33 13.53
N LEU A 127 -5.73 10.33 13.71
CA LEU A 127 -5.06 9.71 14.84
C LEU A 127 -4.57 10.72 15.90
N ASN A 128 -4.95 11.98 15.77
CA ASN A 128 -4.53 13.03 16.70
C ASN A 128 -5.30 12.94 18.02
N GLY A 129 -4.59 13.14 19.13
CA GLY A 129 -5.16 13.10 20.46
C GLY A 129 -5.27 11.68 21.04
N GLY A 130 -5.96 11.55 22.15
CA GLY A 130 -6.12 10.30 22.88
C GLY A 130 -5.22 10.20 24.11
N ALA A 131 -5.53 9.28 25.02
CA ALA A 131 -4.76 9.07 26.25
C ALA A 131 -3.47 8.30 26.01
N THR A 132 -3.43 7.46 24.96
CA THR A 132 -2.25 6.73 24.53
C THR A 132 -1.99 6.98 23.05
N TRP A 133 -0.77 6.67 22.61
CA TRP A 133 -0.41 6.87 21.21
C TRP A 133 -1.25 6.03 20.24
N PHE A 134 -1.85 4.92 20.71
CA PHE A 134 -2.62 4.00 19.87
C PHE A 134 -4.13 4.10 20.08
N GLU A 135 -4.63 4.89 21.02
CA GLU A 135 -6.07 4.92 21.38
C GLU A 135 -6.97 5.24 20.18
N LYS A 136 -6.60 6.21 19.38
CA LYS A 136 -7.39 6.58 18.19
C LYS A 136 -7.41 5.46 17.16
N ALA A 137 -6.29 4.80 16.93
CA ALA A 137 -6.21 3.66 16.03
C ALA A 137 -7.00 2.47 16.57
N GLN A 138 -6.94 2.22 17.89
CA GLN A 138 -7.72 1.18 18.55
C GLN A 138 -9.22 1.39 18.38
N ASN A 139 -9.70 2.60 18.66
CA ASN A 139 -11.11 2.96 18.49
C ASN A 139 -11.55 2.89 17.04
N TRP A 140 -10.72 3.34 16.13
CA TRP A 140 -10.97 3.22 14.70
C TRP A 140 -11.13 1.75 14.29
N ALA A 141 -10.23 0.88 14.74
CA ALA A 141 -10.27 -0.55 14.41
C ALA A 141 -11.53 -1.24 14.95
N LYS A 142 -11.97 -0.88 16.15
CA LYS A 142 -13.24 -1.36 16.72
C LYS A 142 -14.44 -0.91 15.91
N THR A 143 -14.50 0.38 15.60
CA THR A 143 -15.62 0.98 14.87
C THR A 143 -15.76 0.38 13.48
N LYS A 144 -14.65 0.10 12.80
CA LYS A 144 -14.64 -0.49 11.48
C LYS A 144 -14.77 -2.02 11.47
N GLY A 145 -14.80 -2.65 12.63
CA GLY A 145 -14.92 -4.10 12.73
C GLY A 145 -13.65 -4.86 12.34
N VAL A 146 -12.51 -4.17 12.26
CA VAL A 146 -11.21 -4.76 11.92
C VAL A 146 -10.67 -5.60 13.08
N SER A 147 -10.92 -5.17 14.31
CA SER A 147 -10.42 -5.79 15.53
C SER A 147 -11.38 -5.51 16.69
N ASP A 148 -11.32 -6.34 17.72
CA ASP A 148 -12.02 -6.10 18.98
C ASP A 148 -11.33 -5.06 19.87
N GLY A 149 -10.14 -4.61 19.49
CA GLY A 149 -9.34 -3.66 20.27
C GLY A 149 -8.64 -4.26 21.47
N ALA A 150 -8.68 -5.58 21.63
CA ALA A 150 -8.06 -6.24 22.77
C ALA A 150 -6.56 -6.43 22.58
N ASN A 151 -5.83 -6.51 23.70
CA ASN A 151 -4.42 -6.88 23.73
C ASN A 151 -3.54 -6.04 22.80
N PRO A 152 -3.49 -4.69 22.96
CA PRO A 152 -2.75 -3.82 22.05
C PRO A 152 -1.26 -4.13 21.97
N ASN A 153 -0.69 -4.68 23.04
CA ASN A 153 0.72 -5.03 23.11
C ASN A 153 1.02 -6.48 22.72
N ALA A 154 -0.01 -7.25 22.34
CA ALA A 154 0.20 -8.62 21.90
C ALA A 154 0.97 -8.62 20.58
N ALA A 155 1.92 -9.55 20.46
CA ALA A 155 2.80 -9.63 19.31
C ALA A 155 2.16 -10.42 18.18
N ILE A 156 2.37 -9.93 16.95
CA ILE A 156 2.22 -10.72 15.72
C ILE A 156 3.52 -10.55 14.95
N ASN A 157 3.86 -11.49 14.06
CA ASN A 157 5.06 -11.28 13.26
C ASN A 157 4.76 -10.38 12.06
N ARG A 158 5.83 -9.82 11.48
CA ARG A 158 5.70 -8.86 10.38
C ARG A 158 5.06 -9.47 9.13
N ALA A 159 5.32 -10.74 8.88
CA ALA A 159 4.71 -11.45 7.74
C ALA A 159 3.20 -11.60 7.91
N GLN A 160 2.74 -11.96 9.12
CA GLN A 160 1.31 -12.03 9.43
C GLN A 160 0.64 -10.67 9.30
N MET A 161 1.31 -9.61 9.76
CA MET A 161 0.81 -8.24 9.65
C MET A 161 0.55 -7.87 8.18
N VAL A 162 1.51 -8.09 7.30
CA VAL A 162 1.35 -7.67 5.89
C VAL A 162 0.30 -8.46 5.14
N THR A 163 0.09 -9.73 5.49
CA THR A 163 -0.99 -10.51 4.87
C THR A 163 -2.37 -10.00 5.26
N MET A 164 -2.51 -9.38 6.42
CA MET A 164 -3.75 -8.71 6.83
C MET A 164 -3.95 -7.37 6.09
N LEU A 165 -2.87 -6.74 5.64
CA LEU A 165 -2.92 -5.52 4.83
C LEU A 165 -3.16 -5.80 3.34
N TRP A 166 -2.78 -6.99 2.89
CA TRP A 166 -2.92 -7.43 1.48
C TRP A 166 -4.40 -7.54 1.09
#